data_5a3aea64b81b817e85fa8ecaf2d5946e
#
_entry.id   5a3aea64b81b817e85fa8ecaf2d5946e
#
_cell.length_a   1.000
_cell.length_b   1.000
_cell.length_c   1.000
_cell.angle_alpha   90.00
_cell.angle_beta   90.00
_cell.angle_gamma   90.00
#
_symmetry.space_group_name_H-M   'P 1'
#
loop_
_entity.id
_entity.type
_entity.pdbx_description
1 polymer ?
#
loop_
_entity_poly.entity_id
_entity_poly.type
_entity_poly.pdbx_seq_one_letter_code
_entity_poly.pdbx_strand_id
1 'polypeptide(L)'
;TVWGVVGFTVFALAPALGLPAELPGSTAAALEARQVWWFFAAGGAGVGVALMVFARNWWMPVVGIVALALPHLVGAPHPEAYVSGPLPAELAGQFAASSLVVQAIFWAVMGWTAGEVWSRMDEVAEAA
;
A
#
# COMPACT_ATOMS: atom_id res chain seq x y z
N THR A 1 12.60 4.43 10.62
CA THR A 1 12.45 3.13 9.93
C THR A 1 11.03 2.60 10.02
N VAL A 2 10.35 2.63 11.18
CA VAL A 2 8.97 2.14 11.35
C VAL A 2 7.99 2.82 10.39
N TRP A 3 8.11 4.13 10.19
CA TRP A 3 7.26 4.89 9.26
C TRP A 3 7.39 4.45 7.80
N GLY A 4 8.58 3.96 7.40
CA GLY A 4 8.77 3.37 6.07
C GLY A 4 7.97 2.08 5.90
N VAL A 5 7.96 1.20 6.92
CA VAL A 5 7.15 -0.02 6.91
C VAL A 5 5.65 0.30 6.85
N VAL A 6 5.19 1.28 7.64
CA VAL A 6 3.80 1.74 7.60
C VAL A 6 3.45 2.30 6.22
N GLY A 7 4.30 3.17 5.66
CA GLY A 7 4.09 3.73 4.33
C GLY A 7 4.01 2.65 3.24
N PHE A 8 4.93 1.68 3.26
CA PHE A 8 4.87 0.54 2.34
C PHE A 8 3.56 -0.25 2.48
N THR A 9 3.16 -0.57 3.71
CA THR A 9 1.94 -1.34 3.97
C THR A 9 0.69 -0.61 3.46
N VAL A 10 0.58 0.69 3.74
CA VAL A 10 -0.61 1.49 3.43
C VAL A 10 -0.69 1.84 1.94
N PHE A 11 0.40 2.32 1.34
CA PHE A 11 0.36 2.90 -0.01
C PHE A 11 0.80 1.95 -1.13
N ALA A 12 1.47 0.84 -0.79
CA ALA A 12 1.93 -0.13 -1.77
C ALA A 12 1.28 -1.50 -1.57
N LEU A 13 1.51 -2.14 -0.42
CA LEU A 13 1.12 -3.53 -0.20
C LEU A 13 -0.40 -3.72 -0.18
N ALA A 14 -1.13 -2.95 0.65
CA ALA A 14 -2.58 -3.11 0.78
C ALA A 14 -3.31 -2.86 -0.55
N PRO A 15 -3.07 -1.76 -1.31
CA PRO A 15 -3.67 -1.61 -2.63
C PRO A 15 -3.27 -2.69 -3.64
N ALA A 16 -2.02 -3.16 -3.62
CA ALA A 16 -1.54 -4.18 -4.55
C ALA A 16 -2.16 -5.57 -4.35
N LEU A 17 -2.72 -5.85 -3.17
CA LEU A 17 -3.46 -7.10 -2.93
C LEU A 17 -4.74 -7.22 -3.79
N GLY A 18 -5.36 -6.09 -4.16
CA GLY A 18 -6.53 -6.09 -5.03
C GLY A 18 -6.25 -5.58 -6.44
N LEU A 19 -5.34 -4.62 -6.58
CA LEU A 19 -4.91 -4.03 -7.86
C LEU A 19 -3.39 -4.13 -7.99
N PRO A 20 -2.83 -5.30 -8.34
CA PRO A 20 -1.40 -5.44 -8.61
C PRO A 20 -0.99 -4.55 -9.79
N ALA A 21 0.30 -4.22 -9.85
CA ALA A 21 0.84 -3.48 -11.00
C ALA A 21 0.64 -4.26 -12.29
N GLU A 22 0.09 -3.60 -13.30
CA GLU A 22 -0.25 -4.19 -14.60
C GLU A 22 0.76 -3.77 -15.66
N LEU A 23 1.07 -4.68 -16.58
CA LEU A 23 1.90 -4.39 -17.74
C LEU A 23 1.22 -3.37 -18.66
N PRO A 24 1.99 -2.43 -19.26
CA PRO A 24 1.45 -1.55 -20.29
C PRO A 24 0.80 -2.34 -21.43
N GLY A 25 -0.42 -1.96 -21.80
CA GLY A 25 -1.19 -2.61 -22.87
C GLY A 25 -1.99 -3.85 -22.42
N SER A 26 -1.98 -4.20 -21.11
CA SER A 26 -2.90 -5.21 -20.57
C SER A 26 -4.31 -4.65 -20.40
N THR A 27 -5.31 -5.55 -20.40
CA THR A 27 -6.70 -5.18 -20.16
C THR A 27 -6.88 -4.85 -18.68
N ALA A 28 -7.34 -3.63 -18.40
CA ALA A 28 -7.55 -3.12 -17.05
C ALA A 28 -8.97 -2.60 -16.86
N ALA A 29 -9.45 -2.54 -15.63
CA ALA A 29 -10.67 -1.82 -15.28
C ALA A 29 -10.53 -0.30 -15.55
N ALA A 30 -11.65 0.41 -15.62
CA ALA A 30 -11.66 1.86 -15.83
C ALA A 30 -10.77 2.56 -14.80
N LEU A 31 -9.96 3.52 -15.25
CA LEU A 31 -8.98 4.23 -14.41
C LEU A 31 -9.62 4.87 -13.18
N GLU A 32 -10.78 5.51 -13.35
CA GLU A 32 -11.50 6.16 -12.25
C GLU A 32 -11.91 5.16 -11.16
N ALA A 33 -12.46 4.01 -11.54
CA ALA A 33 -12.86 2.95 -10.60
C ALA A 33 -11.64 2.41 -9.83
N ARG A 34 -10.51 2.25 -10.53
CA ARG A 34 -9.24 1.79 -9.92
C ARG A 34 -8.70 2.83 -8.92
N GLN A 35 -8.76 4.13 -9.25
CA GLN A 35 -8.33 5.20 -8.36
C GLN A 35 -9.21 5.28 -7.10
N VAL A 36 -10.53 5.23 -7.25
CA VAL A 36 -11.46 5.24 -6.12
C VAL A 36 -11.19 4.05 -5.20
N TRP A 37 -11.06 2.85 -5.77
CA TRP A 37 -10.77 1.65 -4.98
C TRP A 37 -9.40 1.73 -4.29
N TRP A 38 -8.38 2.27 -4.99
CA TRP A 38 -7.05 2.48 -4.40
C TRP A 38 -7.10 3.39 -3.17
N PHE A 39 -7.81 4.52 -3.25
CA PHE A 39 -8.01 5.41 -2.09
C PHE A 39 -8.76 4.72 -0.96
N PHE A 40 -9.74 3.88 -1.28
CA PHE A 40 -10.46 3.10 -0.30
C PHE A 40 -9.57 2.07 0.39
N ALA A 41 -8.73 1.35 -0.35
CA ALA A 41 -7.77 0.39 0.18
C ALA A 41 -6.69 1.06 1.04
N ALA A 42 -6.06 2.13 0.53
CA ALA A 42 -5.05 2.88 1.26
C ALA A 42 -5.63 3.56 2.51
N GLY A 43 -6.80 4.17 2.42
CA GLY A 43 -7.50 4.78 3.55
C GLY A 43 -7.88 3.76 4.62
N GLY A 44 -8.45 2.62 4.22
CA GLY A 44 -8.77 1.51 5.13
C GLY A 44 -7.53 0.95 5.82
N ALA A 45 -6.43 0.76 5.08
CA ALA A 45 -5.16 0.31 5.65
C ALA A 45 -4.56 1.36 6.61
N GLY A 46 -4.58 2.64 6.24
CA GLY A 46 -4.07 3.73 7.09
C GLY A 46 -4.83 3.85 8.41
N VAL A 47 -6.17 3.87 8.35
CA VAL A 47 -7.04 3.87 9.53
C VAL A 47 -6.82 2.60 10.35
N GLY A 48 -6.75 1.44 9.69
CA GLY A 48 -6.54 0.15 10.33
C GLY A 48 -5.25 0.11 11.13
N VAL A 49 -4.13 0.49 10.51
CA VAL A 49 -2.81 0.55 11.17
C VAL A 49 -2.83 1.56 12.31
N ALA A 50 -3.40 2.75 12.11
CA ALA A 50 -3.49 3.76 13.16
C ALA A 50 -4.27 3.26 14.38
N LEU A 51 -5.42 2.62 14.17
CA LEU A 51 -6.22 2.04 15.26
C LEU A 51 -5.49 0.92 15.99
N MET A 52 -4.65 0.13 15.30
CA MET A 52 -3.83 -0.91 15.94
C MET A 52 -2.66 -0.34 16.72
N VAL A 53 -1.94 0.65 16.17
CA VAL A 53 -0.75 1.24 16.80
C VAL A 53 -1.10 2.12 17.99
N PHE A 54 -2.16 2.92 17.88
CA PHE A 54 -2.59 3.87 18.91
C PHE A 54 -3.74 3.33 19.77
N ALA A 55 -3.91 2.01 19.81
CA ALA A 55 -4.97 1.36 20.57
C ALA A 55 -4.89 1.71 22.07
N ARG A 56 -5.98 2.26 22.60
CA ARG A 56 -6.18 2.48 24.04
C ARG A 56 -7.10 1.45 24.67
N ASN A 57 -7.93 0.82 23.84
CA ASN A 57 -8.94 -0.15 24.23
C ASN A 57 -8.82 -1.40 23.36
N TRP A 58 -9.21 -2.55 23.89
CA TRP A 58 -9.12 -3.83 23.20
C TRP A 58 -9.92 -3.93 21.89
N TRP A 59 -10.98 -3.15 21.73
CA TRP A 59 -11.81 -3.15 20.51
C TRP A 59 -11.19 -2.36 19.34
N MET A 60 -10.29 -1.41 19.62
CA MET A 60 -9.66 -0.60 18.56
C MET A 60 -8.89 -1.43 17.55
N PRO A 61 -8.04 -2.40 17.93
CA PRO A 61 -7.38 -3.28 16.96
C PRO A 61 -8.38 -4.10 16.15
N VAL A 62 -9.49 -4.53 16.75
CA VAL A 62 -10.53 -5.30 16.04
C VAL A 62 -11.17 -4.44 14.95
N VAL A 63 -11.55 -3.21 15.25
CA VAL A 63 -12.06 -2.25 14.25
C VAL A 63 -10.98 -1.94 13.21
N GLY A 64 -9.72 -1.84 13.62
CA GLY A 64 -8.58 -1.64 12.73
C GLY A 64 -8.43 -2.77 11.70
N ILE A 65 -8.54 -4.02 12.14
CA ILE A 65 -8.51 -5.19 11.25
C ILE A 65 -9.70 -5.16 10.28
N VAL A 66 -10.89 -4.83 10.76
CA VAL A 66 -12.09 -4.71 9.91
C VAL A 66 -11.90 -3.61 8.86
N ALA A 67 -11.39 -2.43 9.26
CA ALA A 67 -11.14 -1.33 8.35
C ALA A 67 -10.13 -1.72 7.24
N LEU A 68 -9.07 -2.45 7.59
CA LEU A 68 -8.07 -2.95 6.65
C LEU A 68 -8.65 -4.01 5.71
N ALA A 69 -9.48 -4.90 6.22
CA ALA A 69 -10.06 -6.00 5.44
C ALA A 69 -11.22 -5.55 4.52
N LEU A 70 -11.97 -4.52 4.91
CA LEU A 70 -13.20 -4.10 4.24
C LEU A 70 -13.05 -3.84 2.74
N PRO A 71 -12.03 -3.09 2.24
CA PRO A 71 -11.85 -2.88 0.80
C PRO A 71 -11.65 -4.20 0.04
N HIS A 72 -10.93 -5.14 0.63
CA HIS A 72 -10.64 -6.43 0.02
C HIS A 72 -11.85 -7.36 0.02
N LEU A 73 -12.74 -7.24 1.01
CA LEU A 73 -14.01 -7.97 1.04
C LEU A 73 -15.01 -7.42 0.01
N VAL A 74 -15.01 -6.11 -0.22
CA VAL A 74 -15.79 -5.47 -1.29
C VAL A 74 -15.27 -5.88 -2.66
N GLY A 75 -13.96 -6.06 -2.79
CA GLY A 75 -13.29 -6.47 -4.01
C GLY A 75 -12.85 -5.29 -4.89
N ALA A 76 -11.78 -5.51 -5.63
CA ALA A 76 -11.24 -4.55 -6.57
C ALA A 76 -12.06 -4.56 -7.88
N PRO A 77 -12.11 -3.42 -8.61
CA PRO A 77 -12.80 -3.37 -9.90
C PRO A 77 -12.09 -4.24 -10.93
N HIS A 78 -12.88 -4.95 -11.71
CA HIS A 78 -12.42 -5.84 -12.79
C HIS A 78 -12.78 -5.27 -14.15
N PRO A 79 -12.03 -5.59 -15.23
CA PRO A 79 -12.43 -5.25 -16.58
C PRO A 79 -13.72 -6.02 -16.96
N GLU A 80 -14.56 -5.43 -17.81
CA GLU A 80 -15.81 -6.06 -18.28
C GLU A 80 -15.56 -7.37 -19.06
N ALA A 81 -14.42 -7.46 -19.73
CA ALA A 81 -13.97 -8.68 -20.42
C ALA A 81 -12.45 -8.83 -20.28
N TYR A 82 -12.03 -10.04 -19.91
CA TYR A 82 -10.62 -10.42 -19.96
C TYR A 82 -10.27 -10.83 -21.39
N VAL A 83 -9.55 -9.97 -22.10
CA VAL A 83 -8.99 -10.34 -23.41
C VAL A 83 -7.59 -10.85 -23.17
N SER A 84 -7.33 -12.08 -23.60
CA SER A 84 -5.98 -12.65 -23.58
C SER A 84 -5.07 -11.79 -24.45
N GLY A 85 -4.23 -10.99 -23.81
CA GLY A 85 -3.24 -10.18 -24.51
C GLY A 85 -2.09 -11.04 -25.06
N PRO A 86 -1.23 -10.48 -25.91
CA PRO A 86 -0.07 -11.19 -26.45
C PRO A 86 1.03 -11.48 -25.41
N LEU A 87 0.86 -11.00 -24.18
CA LEU A 87 1.87 -11.10 -23.12
C LEU A 87 1.67 -12.35 -22.27
N PRO A 88 2.74 -13.11 -21.98
CA PRO A 88 2.68 -14.27 -21.10
C PRO A 88 2.23 -13.89 -19.68
N ALA A 89 1.43 -14.75 -19.04
CA ALA A 89 0.96 -14.54 -17.66
C ALA A 89 2.12 -14.49 -16.66
N GLU A 90 3.21 -15.23 -16.91
CA GLU A 90 4.41 -15.22 -16.09
C GLU A 90 5.07 -13.86 -16.07
N LEU A 91 5.09 -13.14 -17.18
CA LEU A 91 5.65 -11.79 -17.28
C LEU A 91 4.82 -10.79 -16.44
N ALA A 92 3.50 -10.92 -16.47
CA ALA A 92 2.61 -10.09 -15.65
C ALA A 92 2.85 -10.33 -14.15
N GLY A 93 3.00 -11.58 -13.73
CA GLY A 93 3.32 -11.94 -12.35
C GLY A 93 4.70 -11.41 -11.91
N GLN A 94 5.71 -11.55 -12.75
CA GLN A 94 7.05 -11.02 -12.49
C GLN A 94 7.05 -9.50 -12.38
N PHE A 95 6.30 -8.80 -13.23
CA PHE A 95 6.18 -7.34 -13.19
C PHE A 95 5.52 -6.87 -11.89
N ALA A 96 4.41 -7.50 -11.50
CA ALA A 96 3.73 -7.19 -10.24
C ALA A 96 4.65 -7.41 -9.01
N ALA A 97 5.33 -8.55 -8.96
CA ALA A 97 6.27 -8.87 -7.88
C ALA A 97 7.46 -7.91 -7.84
N SER A 98 8.07 -7.61 -9.00
CA SER A 98 9.20 -6.67 -9.09
C SER A 98 8.79 -5.25 -8.69
N SER A 99 7.58 -4.83 -9.06
CA SER A 99 7.03 -3.54 -8.66
C SER A 99 6.89 -3.42 -7.13
N LEU A 100 6.42 -4.48 -6.46
CA LEU A 100 6.35 -4.51 -5.00
C LEU A 100 7.74 -4.47 -4.34
N VAL A 101 8.73 -5.18 -4.89
CA VAL A 101 10.11 -5.16 -4.37
C VAL A 101 10.70 -3.76 -4.49
N VAL A 102 10.54 -3.10 -5.64
CA VAL A 102 11.01 -1.71 -5.85
C VAL A 102 10.33 -0.76 -4.87
N GLN A 103 9.03 -0.89 -4.65
CA GLN A 103 8.29 -0.11 -3.67
C GLN A 103 8.79 -0.37 -2.24
N ALA A 104 9.07 -1.61 -1.87
CA ALA A 104 9.61 -1.96 -0.56
C ALA A 104 10.97 -1.29 -0.32
N ILE A 105 11.87 -1.33 -1.31
CA ILE A 105 13.18 -0.66 -1.26
C ILE A 105 12.99 0.86 -1.13
N PHE A 106 12.12 1.46 -1.95
CA PHE A 106 11.80 2.89 -1.89
C PHE A 106 11.35 3.31 -0.48
N TRP A 107 10.38 2.61 0.10
CA TRP A 107 9.86 2.92 1.42
C TRP A 107 10.87 2.65 2.55
N ALA A 108 11.73 1.64 2.40
CA ALA A 108 12.82 1.38 3.33
C ALA A 108 13.82 2.54 3.35
N VAL A 109 14.24 3.02 2.18
CA VAL A 109 15.14 4.17 2.04
C VAL A 109 14.47 5.44 2.58
N MET A 110 13.21 5.69 2.23
CA MET A 110 12.44 6.84 2.73
C MET A 110 12.33 6.83 4.26
N GLY A 111 11.98 5.69 4.85
CA GLY A 111 11.84 5.57 6.30
C GLY A 111 13.18 5.68 7.03
N TRP A 112 14.26 5.21 6.42
CA TRP A 112 15.61 5.37 6.97
C TRP A 112 16.07 6.83 6.90
N THR A 113 15.96 7.47 5.74
CA THR A 113 16.39 8.88 5.57
C THR A 113 15.57 9.83 6.43
N ALA A 114 14.24 9.62 6.53
CA ALA A 114 13.39 10.42 7.40
C ALA A 114 13.79 10.26 8.88
N GLY A 115 14.12 9.04 9.32
CA GLY A 115 14.61 8.79 10.67
C GLY A 115 15.95 9.46 10.96
N GLU A 116 16.88 9.42 10.01
CA GLU A 116 18.19 10.04 10.15
C GLU A 116 18.10 11.58 10.21
N VAL A 117 17.26 12.16 9.34
CA VAL A 117 17.03 13.62 9.36
C VAL A 117 16.39 14.06 10.67
N TRP A 118 15.41 13.30 11.16
CA TRP A 118 14.74 13.60 12.42
C TRP A 118 15.70 13.58 13.61
N SER A 119 16.54 12.53 13.74
CA SER A 119 17.51 12.43 14.85
C SER A 119 18.51 13.58 14.85
N ARG A 120 18.98 14.02 13.69
CA ARG A 120 19.87 15.20 13.60
C ARG A 120 19.19 16.49 13.98
N MET A 121 17.91 16.65 13.67
CA MET A 121 17.14 17.83 14.08
C MET A 121 16.94 17.88 15.61
N ASP A 122 16.69 16.73 16.23
CA ASP A 122 16.56 16.62 17.69
C ASP A 122 17.89 16.97 18.39
N GLU A 123 19.03 16.44 17.91
CA GLU A 123 20.35 16.76 18.42
C GLU A 123 20.68 18.27 18.36
N VAL A 124 20.32 18.93 17.26
CA VAL A 124 20.52 20.38 17.11
C VAL A 124 19.60 21.17 18.04
N ALA A 125 18.35 20.72 18.26
CA ALA A 125 17.41 21.37 19.16
C ALA A 125 17.82 21.23 20.63
N GLU A 126 18.44 20.11 21.02
CA GLU A 126 18.94 19.91 22.38
C GLU A 126 20.25 20.69 22.67
N ALA A 127 21.00 21.06 21.63
CA ALA A 127 22.26 21.80 21.75
C ALA A 127 22.07 23.33 21.77
N ALA A 128 20.84 23.83 21.50
CA ALA A 128 20.52 25.26 21.43
C ALA A 128 19.87 25.77 22.72
#